data_61f977600039f93af9aee52753182fcc
#
_entry.id   61f977600039f93af9aee52753182fcc
#
_cell.length_a   1.000
_cell.length_b   1.000
_cell.length_c   1.000
_cell.angle_alpha   90.00
_cell.angle_beta   90.00
_cell.angle_gamma   90.00
#
_symmetry.space_group_name_H-M   'P 1'
#
loop_
_entity.id
_entity.type
_entity.pdbx_description
1 polymer ?
#
loop_
_entity_poly.entity_id
_entity_poly.type
_entity_poly.pdbx_seq_one_letter_code
_entity_poly.pdbx_strand_id
1 'polypeptide(L)'
;DRMKVRVFEDYSNLHAIEKADFLITYTCDVRPTLEQQRVLKDYVSSGNRWLALHGTNSILQFMSDGKVDSPRIAPVMMETLGSQFIAHPPIEPYKVKVVQPDHPLVEGVEEFETTDELYLMELHGKLNVLLEAEYDGKAEGFVEEDWPQENWPVLYLHTVDKGEVLYLTLGHCRGHYDMHDLPEPLEYYPAVERCAWDLPVFYTLLRRGINWAKEEVLKNK
;
A
#
# COMPACT_ATOMS: atom_id res chain seq x y z
N ASP A 1 22.97 12.18 -5.56
CA ASP A 1 21.93 12.87 -6.35
C ASP A 1 20.93 13.51 -5.41
N ARG A 2 20.60 14.80 -5.68
CA ARG A 2 19.61 15.51 -4.87
C ARG A 2 18.24 15.36 -5.51
N MET A 3 17.33 14.63 -4.87
CA MET A 3 15.92 14.61 -5.22
C MET A 3 15.23 15.86 -4.70
N LYS A 4 14.33 16.43 -5.50
CA LYS A 4 13.40 17.46 -5.05
C LYS A 4 12.08 16.78 -4.68
N VAL A 5 11.77 16.75 -3.40
CA VAL A 5 10.54 16.15 -2.88
C VAL A 5 9.49 17.25 -2.69
N ARG A 6 8.24 16.95 -3.09
CA ARG A 6 7.05 17.72 -2.75
C ARG A 6 6.09 16.77 -2.05
N VAL A 7 5.51 17.21 -0.96
CA VAL A 7 4.56 16.42 -0.16
C VAL A 7 3.18 17.06 -0.28
N PHE A 8 2.17 16.21 -0.46
CA PHE A 8 0.76 16.58 -0.54
C PHE A 8 -0.05 15.62 0.33
N GLU A 9 -1.17 16.07 0.86
CA GLU A 9 -2.05 15.28 1.73
C GLU A 9 -3.08 14.48 0.93
N ASP A 10 -3.31 14.87 -0.33
CA ASP A 10 -4.29 14.25 -1.22
C ASP A 10 -3.85 14.30 -2.70
N TYR A 11 -4.75 13.90 -3.60
CA TYR A 11 -4.53 13.90 -5.05
C TYR A 11 -5.06 15.15 -5.77
N SER A 12 -5.31 16.26 -5.08
CA SER A 12 -5.92 17.46 -5.67
C SER A 12 -4.99 18.20 -6.62
N ASN A 13 -3.68 18.11 -6.43
CA ASN A 13 -2.70 18.77 -7.28
C ASN A 13 -2.35 17.92 -8.52
N LEU A 14 -3.28 17.82 -9.47
CA LEU A 14 -3.12 17.04 -10.70
C LEU A 14 -1.86 17.40 -11.49
N HIS A 15 -1.56 18.70 -11.60
CA HIS A 15 -0.36 19.16 -12.28
C HIS A 15 0.93 18.65 -11.62
N ALA A 16 0.96 18.53 -10.31
CA ALA A 16 2.13 17.99 -9.62
C ALA A 16 2.29 16.48 -9.90
N ILE A 17 1.18 15.74 -10.02
CA ILE A 17 1.18 14.32 -10.38
C ILE A 17 1.73 14.16 -11.80
N GLU A 18 1.17 14.89 -12.79
CA GLU A 18 1.57 14.80 -14.19
C GLU A 18 3.05 15.15 -14.44
N LYS A 19 3.63 16.02 -13.60
CA LYS A 19 5.02 16.49 -13.72
C LYS A 19 6.01 15.78 -12.80
N ALA A 20 5.56 14.83 -12.01
CA ALA A 20 6.44 14.06 -11.16
C ALA A 20 7.31 13.10 -12.01
N ASP A 21 8.57 13.00 -11.68
CA ASP A 21 9.46 11.98 -12.26
C ASP A 21 9.05 10.57 -11.78
N PHE A 22 8.54 10.44 -10.56
CA PHE A 22 7.90 9.25 -10.00
C PHE A 22 7.02 9.63 -8.80
N LEU A 23 6.08 8.77 -8.44
CA LEU A 23 5.18 8.95 -7.30
C LEU A 23 5.55 8.00 -6.17
N ILE A 24 5.41 8.49 -4.94
CA ILE A 24 5.37 7.66 -3.74
C ILE A 24 4.11 8.05 -2.97
N THR A 25 3.31 7.09 -2.58
CA THR A 25 2.12 7.32 -1.74
C THR A 25 2.19 6.46 -0.48
N TYR A 26 1.82 7.06 0.62
CA TYR A 26 1.58 6.43 1.91
C TYR A 26 0.38 7.14 2.52
N THR A 27 -0.80 6.65 2.19
CA THR A 27 -2.09 7.27 2.52
C THR A 27 -3.02 6.22 3.13
N CYS A 28 -4.08 6.67 3.80
CA CYS A 28 -5.18 5.83 4.24
C CYS A 28 -6.46 6.64 4.13
N ASP A 29 -7.54 6.03 3.64
CA ASP A 29 -8.87 6.62 3.42
C ASP A 29 -8.89 7.93 2.59
N VAL A 30 -7.91 8.13 1.71
CA VAL A 30 -7.95 9.22 0.74
C VAL A 30 -8.84 8.82 -0.43
N ARG A 31 -9.89 9.61 -0.69
CA ARG A 31 -10.96 9.30 -1.65
C ARG A 31 -10.82 10.14 -2.92
N PRO A 32 -10.10 9.67 -3.95
CA PRO A 32 -9.89 10.43 -5.16
C PRO A 32 -11.18 10.54 -5.99
N THR A 33 -11.41 11.73 -6.57
CA THR A 33 -12.45 11.91 -7.59
C THR A 33 -12.14 11.07 -8.83
N LEU A 34 -13.13 10.84 -9.69
CA LEU A 34 -12.91 10.09 -10.94
C LEU A 34 -11.86 10.76 -11.85
N GLU A 35 -11.76 12.09 -11.85
CA GLU A 35 -10.74 12.83 -12.58
C GLU A 35 -9.34 12.51 -12.02
N GLN A 36 -9.17 12.57 -10.70
CA GLN A 36 -7.91 12.24 -10.03
C GLN A 36 -7.48 10.78 -10.30
N GLN A 37 -8.41 9.85 -10.24
CA GLN A 37 -8.15 8.44 -10.56
C GLN A 37 -7.66 8.26 -12.01
N ARG A 38 -8.27 8.97 -12.97
CA ARG A 38 -7.85 8.93 -14.39
C ARG A 38 -6.47 9.52 -14.59
N VAL A 39 -6.17 10.66 -13.95
CA VAL A 39 -4.82 11.25 -14.02
C VAL A 39 -3.76 10.31 -13.44
N LEU A 40 -4.03 9.62 -12.32
CA LEU A 40 -3.13 8.61 -11.78
C LEU A 40 -2.92 7.44 -12.75
N LYS A 41 -3.99 6.92 -13.35
CA LYS A 41 -3.91 5.87 -14.37
C LYS A 41 -3.11 6.32 -15.58
N ASP A 42 -3.43 7.48 -16.15
CA ASP A 42 -2.75 8.03 -17.34
C ASP A 42 -1.28 8.29 -17.06
N TYR A 43 -0.94 8.74 -15.84
CA TYR A 43 0.42 8.94 -15.39
C TYR A 43 1.22 7.63 -15.45
N VAL A 44 0.70 6.53 -14.87
CA VAL A 44 1.38 5.23 -14.92
C VAL A 44 1.37 4.69 -16.34
N SER A 45 0.23 4.71 -17.04
CA SER A 45 0.10 4.19 -18.41
C SER A 45 1.05 4.84 -19.41
N SER A 46 1.48 6.08 -19.15
CA SER A 46 2.46 6.78 -20.01
C SER A 46 3.90 6.31 -19.84
N GLY A 47 4.19 5.42 -18.86
CA GLY A 47 5.51 4.83 -18.63
C GLY A 47 6.16 5.25 -17.31
N ASN A 48 5.44 5.96 -16.45
CA ASN A 48 5.96 6.38 -15.16
C ASN A 48 5.82 5.29 -14.10
N ARG A 49 6.54 5.45 -13.00
CA ARG A 49 6.55 4.52 -11.87
C ARG A 49 5.86 5.10 -10.64
N TRP A 50 5.11 4.25 -9.96
CA TRP A 50 4.41 4.57 -8.72
C TRP A 50 4.78 3.55 -7.64
N LEU A 51 5.44 4.01 -6.57
CA LEU A 51 5.66 3.24 -5.35
C LEU A 51 4.49 3.52 -4.39
N ALA A 52 3.63 2.54 -4.21
CA ALA A 52 2.50 2.62 -3.29
C ALA A 52 2.81 1.83 -2.00
N LEU A 53 2.47 2.42 -0.87
CA LEU A 53 2.76 1.86 0.44
C LEU A 53 1.47 1.72 1.26
N HIS A 54 1.37 0.62 1.97
CA HIS A 54 0.37 0.35 3.01
C HIS A 54 -1.04 0.80 2.60
N GLY A 55 -1.67 1.71 3.35
CA GLY A 55 -3.05 2.17 3.18
C GLY A 55 -3.40 2.87 1.87
N THR A 56 -2.49 2.93 0.89
CA THR A 56 -2.76 3.62 -0.39
C THR A 56 -3.98 3.07 -1.14
N ASN A 57 -4.28 1.77 -1.02
CA ASN A 57 -5.47 1.13 -1.60
C ASN A 57 -6.64 0.98 -0.62
N SER A 58 -6.57 1.63 0.55
CA SER A 58 -7.60 1.53 1.58
C SER A 58 -8.54 2.72 1.51
N ILE A 59 -9.83 2.44 1.32
CA ILE A 59 -10.93 3.38 1.50
C ILE A 59 -11.88 2.76 2.50
N LEU A 60 -12.13 3.43 3.62
CA LEU A 60 -12.80 2.86 4.76
C LEU A 60 -14.14 3.54 5.01
N GLN A 61 -15.14 2.77 5.41
CA GLN A 61 -16.43 3.27 5.86
C GLN A 61 -16.80 2.61 7.18
N PHE A 62 -16.86 3.40 8.24
CA PHE A 62 -17.31 2.94 9.55
C PHE A 62 -18.84 2.82 9.56
N MET A 63 -19.31 1.61 9.84
CA MET A 63 -20.73 1.27 9.85
C MET A 63 -21.34 1.51 11.23
N SER A 64 -22.68 1.66 11.30
CA SER A 64 -23.40 1.93 12.56
C SER A 64 -23.37 0.76 13.56
N ASP A 65 -23.08 -0.43 13.11
CA ASP A 65 -22.92 -1.64 13.93
C ASP A 65 -21.47 -1.83 14.44
N GLY A 66 -20.58 -0.86 14.17
CA GLY A 66 -19.18 -0.88 14.59
C GLY A 66 -18.26 -1.60 13.63
N LYS A 67 -18.75 -2.18 12.53
CA LYS A 67 -17.91 -2.81 11.50
C LYS A 67 -17.30 -1.77 10.56
N VAL A 68 -16.23 -2.18 9.90
CA VAL A 68 -15.57 -1.42 8.83
C VAL A 68 -15.89 -2.06 7.48
N ASP A 69 -16.34 -1.26 6.54
CA ASP A 69 -16.50 -1.64 5.13
C ASP A 69 -15.40 -0.99 4.28
N SER A 70 -15.09 -1.59 3.15
CA SER A 70 -14.17 -1.04 2.14
C SER A 70 -14.94 -0.82 0.83
N PRO A 71 -15.61 0.35 0.69
CA PRO A 71 -16.48 0.62 -0.45
C PRO A 71 -15.69 0.75 -1.76
N ARG A 72 -16.20 0.13 -2.87
CA ARG A 72 -15.56 0.15 -4.19
C ARG A 72 -15.85 1.44 -4.95
N ILE A 73 -15.50 2.58 -4.36
CA ILE A 73 -15.81 3.92 -4.90
C ILE A 73 -14.69 4.53 -5.75
N ALA A 74 -13.52 3.91 -5.80
CA ALA A 74 -12.37 4.36 -6.60
C ALA A 74 -11.85 3.27 -7.56
N PRO A 75 -12.71 2.65 -8.39
CA PRO A 75 -12.35 1.46 -9.16
C PRO A 75 -11.17 1.68 -10.11
N VAL A 76 -11.07 2.84 -10.76
CA VAL A 76 -9.97 3.12 -11.71
C VAL A 76 -8.63 3.19 -11.00
N MET A 77 -8.59 3.77 -9.78
CA MET A 77 -7.37 3.80 -8.97
C MET A 77 -6.99 2.41 -8.49
N MET A 78 -7.97 1.62 -7.99
CA MET A 78 -7.70 0.28 -7.45
C MET A 78 -7.27 -0.70 -8.54
N GLU A 79 -7.86 -0.63 -9.74
CA GLU A 79 -7.39 -1.35 -10.93
C GLU A 79 -5.95 -0.93 -11.30
N THR A 80 -5.61 0.35 -11.20
CA THR A 80 -4.25 0.85 -11.47
C THR A 80 -3.25 0.34 -10.43
N LEU A 81 -3.62 0.32 -9.16
CA LEU A 81 -2.80 -0.23 -8.08
C LEU A 81 -2.66 -1.76 -8.14
N GLY A 82 -3.61 -2.45 -8.80
CA GLY A 82 -3.66 -3.92 -8.88
C GLY A 82 -4.36 -4.57 -7.69
N SER A 83 -4.82 -3.80 -6.72
CA SER A 83 -5.59 -4.31 -5.58
C SER A 83 -6.41 -3.24 -4.88
N GLN A 84 -7.43 -3.69 -4.14
CA GLN A 84 -8.14 -2.90 -3.14
C GLN A 84 -8.09 -3.62 -1.80
N PHE A 85 -7.72 -2.90 -0.74
CA PHE A 85 -7.85 -3.38 0.64
C PHE A 85 -9.31 -3.64 0.97
N ILE A 86 -9.59 -4.77 1.61
CA ILE A 86 -10.94 -5.12 2.05
C ILE A 86 -10.98 -5.28 3.56
N ALA A 87 -10.01 -6.01 4.12
CA ALA A 87 -9.95 -6.30 5.54
C ALA A 87 -8.52 -6.65 5.97
N HIS A 88 -8.31 -6.76 7.26
CA HIS A 88 -7.12 -7.40 7.85
C HIS A 88 -7.54 -8.20 9.09
N PRO A 89 -6.87 -9.32 9.41
CA PRO A 89 -7.04 -9.99 10.69
C PRO A 89 -6.48 -9.12 11.84
N PRO A 90 -6.67 -9.52 13.10
CA PRO A 90 -5.97 -8.90 14.22
C PRO A 90 -4.47 -8.74 13.95
N ILE A 91 -3.88 -7.63 14.40
CA ILE A 91 -2.45 -7.37 14.22
C ILE A 91 -1.66 -8.32 15.12
N GLU A 92 -1.21 -9.41 14.55
CA GLU A 92 -0.45 -10.49 15.18
C GLU A 92 0.76 -10.86 14.33
N PRO A 93 1.77 -11.55 14.88
CA PRO A 93 2.92 -12.00 14.10
C PRO A 93 2.50 -12.96 12.99
N TYR A 94 3.00 -12.70 11.77
CA TYR A 94 2.86 -13.60 10.63
C TYR A 94 4.15 -13.68 9.82
N LYS A 95 4.29 -14.78 9.08
CA LYS A 95 5.47 -15.08 8.29
C LYS A 95 5.31 -14.57 6.86
N VAL A 96 6.30 -13.81 6.40
CA VAL A 96 6.41 -13.35 5.01
C VAL A 96 7.38 -14.24 4.26
N LYS A 97 6.91 -14.84 3.16
CA LYS A 97 7.68 -15.73 2.28
C LYS A 97 8.21 -14.97 1.06
N VAL A 98 9.38 -15.35 0.59
CA VAL A 98 9.97 -14.80 -0.64
C VAL A 98 9.60 -15.71 -1.81
N VAL A 99 8.82 -15.18 -2.75
CA VAL A 99 8.30 -15.94 -3.92
C VAL A 99 9.33 -16.00 -5.05
N GLN A 100 10.06 -14.91 -5.26
CA GLN A 100 11.01 -14.78 -6.37
C GLN A 100 12.38 -14.29 -5.85
N PRO A 101 13.18 -15.18 -5.22
CA PRO A 101 14.41 -14.79 -4.51
C PRO A 101 15.48 -14.13 -5.40
N ASP A 102 15.46 -14.41 -6.70
CA ASP A 102 16.43 -13.83 -7.66
C ASP A 102 16.01 -12.45 -8.21
N HIS A 103 14.81 -11.96 -7.84
CA HIS A 103 14.35 -10.66 -8.31
C HIS A 103 15.08 -9.52 -7.58
N PRO A 104 15.61 -8.49 -8.29
CA PRO A 104 16.46 -7.44 -7.70
C PRO A 104 15.84 -6.71 -6.50
N LEU A 105 14.52 -6.58 -6.45
CA LEU A 105 13.81 -5.94 -5.34
C LEU A 105 13.87 -6.76 -4.03
N VAL A 106 14.07 -8.07 -4.11
CA VAL A 106 14.08 -8.99 -2.95
C VAL A 106 15.33 -9.86 -2.89
N GLU A 107 16.29 -9.70 -3.80
CA GLU A 107 17.55 -10.46 -3.80
C GLU A 107 18.25 -10.42 -2.43
N GLY A 108 18.57 -11.59 -1.87
CA GLY A 108 19.18 -11.72 -0.55
C GLY A 108 18.25 -11.34 0.63
N VAL A 109 16.97 -11.14 0.39
CA VAL A 109 15.96 -11.10 1.47
C VAL A 109 15.62 -12.54 1.83
N GLU A 110 15.75 -12.87 3.09
CA GLU A 110 15.28 -14.14 3.64
C GLU A 110 13.82 -14.02 4.09
N GLU A 111 13.12 -15.15 4.27
CA GLU A 111 11.81 -15.16 4.92
C GLU A 111 11.91 -14.52 6.31
N PHE A 112 10.92 -13.73 6.69
CA PHE A 112 10.91 -13.03 7.97
C PHE A 112 9.54 -13.04 8.62
N GLU A 113 9.51 -12.81 9.92
CA GLU A 113 8.28 -12.57 10.67
C GLU A 113 8.08 -11.07 10.88
N THR A 114 6.84 -10.63 10.79
CA THR A 114 6.44 -9.26 11.09
C THR A 114 5.15 -9.26 11.87
N THR A 115 4.97 -8.24 12.70
CA THR A 115 3.69 -7.89 13.30
C THR A 115 3.21 -6.64 12.59
N ASP A 116 2.27 -6.78 11.67
CA ASP A 116 1.74 -5.68 10.84
C ASP A 116 0.30 -6.02 10.43
N GLU A 117 -0.42 -5.10 9.80
CA GLU A 117 -1.71 -5.39 9.17
C GLU A 117 -1.49 -6.26 7.93
N LEU A 118 -1.89 -7.53 8.00
CA LEU A 118 -1.91 -8.39 6.82
C LEU A 118 -3.11 -8.02 5.94
N TYR A 119 -2.86 -7.44 4.79
CA TYR A 119 -3.91 -7.00 3.88
C TYR A 119 -4.57 -8.17 3.15
N LEU A 120 -5.86 -8.34 3.40
CA LEU A 120 -6.77 -9.20 2.65
C LEU A 120 -7.44 -8.34 1.60
N MET A 121 -7.25 -8.68 0.32
CA MET A 121 -7.49 -7.75 -0.77
C MET A 121 -8.36 -8.34 -1.87
N GLU A 122 -9.13 -7.49 -2.52
CA GLU A 122 -9.61 -7.76 -3.86
C GLU A 122 -8.48 -7.47 -4.84
N LEU A 123 -8.09 -8.48 -5.66
CA LEU A 123 -6.97 -8.37 -6.59
C LEU A 123 -7.47 -8.04 -8.00
N HIS A 124 -6.77 -7.13 -8.70
CA HIS A 124 -7.11 -6.68 -10.04
C HIS A 124 -5.98 -6.98 -11.02
N GLY A 125 -6.31 -7.68 -12.10
CA GLY A 125 -5.36 -8.02 -13.15
C GLY A 125 -4.33 -9.08 -12.74
N LYS A 126 -3.18 -9.06 -13.41
CA LYS A 126 -2.08 -10.00 -13.15
C LYS A 126 -0.99 -9.32 -12.35
N LEU A 127 -0.74 -9.79 -11.15
CA LEU A 127 0.31 -9.31 -10.27
C LEU A 127 1.57 -10.17 -10.41
N ASN A 128 2.73 -9.53 -10.42
CA ASN A 128 4.02 -10.18 -10.25
C ASN A 128 4.40 -10.13 -8.76
N VAL A 129 3.98 -11.15 -8.00
CA VAL A 129 4.16 -11.22 -6.56
C VAL A 129 5.61 -11.59 -6.22
N LEU A 130 6.25 -10.81 -5.36
CA LEU A 130 7.62 -10.99 -4.89
C LEU A 130 7.69 -11.48 -3.45
N LEU A 131 6.79 -10.97 -2.59
CA LEU A 131 6.61 -11.41 -1.21
C LEU A 131 5.13 -11.71 -0.98
N GLU A 132 4.84 -12.74 -0.19
CA GLU A 132 3.49 -13.14 0.18
C GLU A 132 3.43 -13.64 1.63
N ALA A 133 2.23 -13.67 2.18
CA ALA A 133 1.93 -14.33 3.46
C ALA A 133 0.66 -15.16 3.34
N GLU A 134 0.68 -16.34 3.94
CA GLU A 134 -0.46 -17.25 3.95
C GLU A 134 -1.40 -16.88 5.10
N TYR A 135 -2.68 -16.88 4.81
CA TYR A 135 -3.73 -16.67 5.81
C TYR A 135 -5.01 -17.41 5.44
N ASP A 136 -5.68 -17.93 6.45
CA ASP A 136 -7.05 -18.38 6.45
C ASP A 136 -7.71 -17.99 7.77
N GLY A 137 -8.98 -17.66 7.75
CA GLY A 137 -9.72 -17.36 8.98
C GLY A 137 -10.65 -16.17 8.89
N LYS A 138 -10.72 -15.41 9.99
CA LYS A 138 -11.66 -14.29 10.13
C LYS A 138 -10.96 -12.96 10.32
N ALA A 139 -11.43 -11.96 9.60
CA ALA A 139 -11.12 -10.56 9.83
C ALA A 139 -12.25 -9.93 10.66
N GLU A 140 -12.25 -10.21 11.96
CA GLU A 140 -13.28 -9.71 12.86
C GLU A 140 -13.31 -8.17 12.86
N GLY A 141 -14.51 -7.60 12.86
CA GLY A 141 -14.71 -6.15 12.81
C GLY A 141 -14.83 -5.57 11.39
N PHE A 142 -14.67 -6.39 10.34
CA PHE A 142 -14.95 -5.98 8.96
C PHE A 142 -16.29 -6.54 8.46
N VAL A 143 -16.86 -5.93 7.43
CA VAL A 143 -18.09 -6.43 6.80
C VAL A 143 -17.81 -7.76 6.11
N GLU A 144 -16.68 -7.89 5.40
CA GLU A 144 -16.21 -9.14 4.83
C GLU A 144 -15.27 -9.84 5.83
N GLU A 145 -15.84 -10.76 6.63
CA GLU A 145 -15.11 -11.40 7.74
C GLU A 145 -14.43 -12.72 7.36
N ASP A 146 -15.06 -13.53 6.49
CA ASP A 146 -14.62 -14.90 6.22
C ASP A 146 -13.66 -14.94 5.02
N TRP A 147 -12.43 -15.42 5.25
CA TRP A 147 -11.38 -15.45 4.25
C TRP A 147 -10.85 -16.87 4.04
N PRO A 148 -10.80 -17.35 2.79
CA PRO A 148 -10.27 -18.67 2.49
C PRO A 148 -8.75 -18.72 2.68
N GLN A 149 -8.23 -19.94 2.78
CA GLN A 149 -6.78 -20.16 2.79
C GLN A 149 -6.20 -19.76 1.44
N GLU A 150 -5.43 -18.68 1.45
CA GLU A 150 -4.74 -18.15 0.27
C GLU A 150 -3.40 -17.52 0.65
N ASN A 151 -2.56 -17.28 -0.36
CA ASN A 151 -1.35 -16.48 -0.24
C ASN A 151 -1.65 -15.04 -0.63
N TRP A 152 -1.52 -14.13 0.32
CA TRP A 152 -1.81 -12.71 0.16
C TRP A 152 -0.53 -11.95 -0.23
N PRO A 153 -0.55 -11.16 -1.32
CA PRO A 153 0.60 -10.38 -1.74
C PRO A 153 1.02 -9.36 -0.67
N VAL A 154 2.31 -9.36 -0.31
CA VAL A 154 2.93 -8.39 0.60
C VAL A 154 3.78 -7.38 -0.17
N LEU A 155 4.47 -7.82 -1.23
CA LEU A 155 5.17 -6.97 -2.20
C LEU A 155 4.89 -7.49 -3.59
N TYR A 156 4.43 -6.63 -4.48
CA TYR A 156 4.18 -7.01 -5.87
C TYR A 156 4.42 -5.87 -6.84
N LEU A 157 4.63 -6.23 -8.12
CA LEU A 157 4.62 -5.32 -9.25
C LEU A 157 3.33 -5.54 -10.05
N HIS A 158 2.74 -4.44 -10.51
CA HIS A 158 1.59 -4.43 -11.41
C HIS A 158 1.89 -3.55 -12.63
N THR A 159 1.93 -4.16 -13.80
CA THR A 159 2.15 -3.44 -15.07
C THR A 159 0.86 -2.82 -15.55
N VAL A 160 0.90 -1.53 -15.85
CA VAL A 160 -0.22 -0.76 -16.40
C VAL A 160 0.27 -0.09 -17.70
N ASP A 161 -0.08 -0.70 -18.82
CA ASP A 161 0.39 -0.31 -20.17
C ASP A 161 1.93 -0.23 -20.25
N LYS A 162 2.50 0.97 -20.22
CA LYS A 162 3.95 1.20 -20.34
C LYS A 162 4.66 1.38 -19.01
N GLY A 163 3.92 1.62 -17.94
CA GLY A 163 4.48 1.88 -16.62
C GLY A 163 4.17 0.76 -15.63
N GLU A 164 4.58 0.96 -14.40
CA GLU A 164 4.45 -0.03 -13.35
C GLU A 164 4.14 0.61 -11.99
N VAL A 165 3.36 -0.10 -11.20
CA VAL A 165 3.18 0.14 -9.77
C VAL A 165 3.98 -0.92 -9.00
N LEU A 166 4.80 -0.49 -8.05
CA LEU A 166 5.35 -1.35 -7.01
C LEU A 166 4.55 -1.10 -5.73
N TYR A 167 3.91 -2.13 -5.22
CA TYR A 167 3.10 -2.03 -4.01
C TYR A 167 3.71 -2.84 -2.87
N LEU A 168 3.94 -2.18 -1.74
CA LEU A 168 4.36 -2.79 -0.47
C LEU A 168 3.24 -2.59 0.55
N THR A 169 2.55 -3.66 0.96
CA THR A 169 1.41 -3.59 1.88
C THR A 169 1.82 -3.36 3.33
N LEU A 170 3.05 -3.70 3.71
CA LEU A 170 3.59 -3.43 5.04
C LEU A 170 3.68 -1.93 5.32
N GLY A 171 3.65 -1.58 6.60
CA GLY A 171 3.93 -0.23 7.03
C GLY A 171 2.87 0.37 7.94
N HIS A 172 2.03 -0.44 8.59
CA HIS A 172 1.12 0.07 9.62
C HIS A 172 1.89 0.87 10.67
N CYS A 173 1.38 2.04 10.99
CA CYS A 173 1.92 2.87 12.05
C CYS A 173 0.80 3.71 12.63
N ARG A 174 0.60 3.61 13.93
CA ARG A 174 -0.42 4.38 14.67
C ARG A 174 0.23 5.14 15.81
N GLY A 175 -0.21 6.36 16.02
CA GLY A 175 0.30 7.20 17.10
C GLY A 175 -0.59 8.40 17.37
N HIS A 176 -0.12 9.34 18.20
CA HIS A 176 -0.90 10.51 18.57
C HIS A 176 -1.33 11.39 17.40
N TYR A 177 -0.63 11.33 16.29
CA TYR A 177 -0.87 12.14 15.09
C TYR A 177 -2.11 11.73 14.29
N ASP A 178 -2.53 10.47 14.39
CA ASP A 178 -3.74 9.95 13.72
C ASP A 178 -4.98 9.90 14.61
N MET A 179 -4.87 10.45 15.83
CA MET A 179 -5.94 10.47 16.83
C MET A 179 -6.44 11.87 17.20
N HIS A 180 -5.95 12.91 16.52
CA HIS A 180 -6.27 14.30 16.87
C HIS A 180 -7.72 14.70 16.53
N ASP A 181 -8.37 14.01 15.59
CA ASP A 181 -9.74 14.32 15.15
C ASP A 181 -10.81 13.49 15.85
N LEU A 182 -10.46 12.78 16.92
CA LEU A 182 -11.44 12.03 17.70
C LEU A 182 -12.36 13.00 18.46
N PRO A 183 -13.68 12.73 18.50
CA PRO A 183 -14.70 13.65 19.05
C PRO A 183 -14.58 13.90 20.56
N GLU A 184 -13.87 13.03 21.28
CA GLU A 184 -13.61 13.15 22.72
C GLU A 184 -12.09 13.02 22.97
N PRO A 185 -11.52 13.84 23.87
CA PRO A 185 -10.14 13.64 24.28
C PRO A 185 -10.01 12.27 24.92
N LEU A 186 -9.13 11.44 24.40
CA LEU A 186 -8.82 10.16 25.01
C LEU A 186 -8.16 10.40 26.37
N GLU A 187 -8.71 9.83 27.43
CA GLU A 187 -8.06 9.80 28.75
C GLU A 187 -6.71 9.08 28.68
N TYR A 188 -6.57 8.19 27.71
CA TYR A 188 -5.38 7.39 27.49
C TYR A 188 -5.13 7.22 25.98
N TYR A 189 -3.96 7.64 25.51
CA TYR A 189 -3.49 7.34 24.17
C TYR A 189 -2.85 5.95 24.17
N PRO A 190 -3.22 5.06 23.22
CA PRO A 190 -2.54 3.78 23.09
C PRO A 190 -1.05 3.99 22.77
N ALA A 191 -0.26 2.99 23.07
CA ALA A 191 1.16 2.99 22.69
C ALA A 191 1.31 3.17 21.16
N VAL A 192 2.39 3.84 20.75
CA VAL A 192 2.70 3.96 19.33
C VAL A 192 2.98 2.57 18.76
N GLU A 193 2.22 2.19 17.75
CA GLU A 193 2.45 0.98 16.97
C GLU A 193 3.32 1.33 15.76
N ARG A 194 4.44 0.65 15.60
CA ARG A 194 5.38 0.90 14.49
C ARG A 194 5.49 -0.28 13.54
N CYS A 195 5.05 -1.45 13.96
CA CYS A 195 4.93 -2.66 13.14
C CYS A 195 6.22 -2.91 12.29
N ALA A 196 6.08 -3.04 10.98
CA ALA A 196 7.24 -3.28 10.09
C ALA A 196 8.28 -2.16 10.12
N TRP A 197 7.96 -0.94 10.57
CA TRP A 197 8.92 0.16 10.73
C TRP A 197 10.04 -0.13 11.74
N ASP A 198 9.90 -1.15 12.58
CA ASP A 198 10.96 -1.59 13.49
C ASP A 198 11.87 -2.67 12.89
N LEU A 199 11.60 -3.12 11.66
CA LEU A 199 12.35 -4.18 10.99
C LEU A 199 13.36 -3.63 9.98
N PRO A 200 14.65 -4.04 10.05
CA PRO A 200 15.65 -3.63 9.05
C PRO A 200 15.29 -4.03 7.59
N VAL A 201 14.59 -5.16 7.41
CA VAL A 201 14.16 -5.63 6.10
C VAL A 201 13.16 -4.65 5.45
N PHE A 202 12.27 -4.03 6.22
CA PHE A 202 11.35 -3.02 5.72
C PHE A 202 12.09 -1.84 5.07
N TYR A 203 13.11 -1.31 5.73
CA TYR A 203 13.94 -0.23 5.18
C TYR A 203 14.74 -0.67 3.95
N THR A 204 15.12 -1.94 3.88
CA THR A 204 15.76 -2.50 2.69
C THR A 204 14.80 -2.51 1.50
N LEU A 205 13.58 -3.00 1.68
CA LEU A 205 12.53 -3.00 0.66
C LEU A 205 12.16 -1.57 0.23
N LEU A 206 11.96 -0.68 1.18
CA LEU A 206 11.63 0.72 0.92
C LEU A 206 12.73 1.42 0.10
N ARG A 207 14.01 1.24 0.47
CA ARG A 207 15.15 1.80 -0.27
C ARG A 207 15.23 1.25 -1.68
N ARG A 208 15.01 -0.06 -1.86
CA ARG A 208 15.00 -0.70 -3.18
C ARG A 208 13.83 -0.20 -4.02
N GLY A 209 12.64 -0.05 -3.43
CA GLY A 209 11.48 0.52 -4.10
C GLY A 209 11.72 1.96 -4.59
N ILE A 210 12.32 2.81 -3.76
CA ILE A 210 12.72 4.17 -4.16
C ILE A 210 13.75 4.16 -5.29
N ASN A 211 14.74 3.29 -5.22
CA ASN A 211 15.75 3.17 -6.29
C ASN A 211 15.12 2.67 -7.58
N TRP A 212 14.27 1.65 -7.52
CA TRP A 212 13.49 1.16 -8.65
C TRP A 212 12.67 2.28 -9.29
N ALA A 213 11.96 3.10 -8.51
CA ALA A 213 11.18 4.22 -9.04
C ALA A 213 12.06 5.24 -9.77
N LYS A 214 13.30 5.47 -9.33
CA LYS A 214 14.26 6.39 -9.93
C LYS A 214 14.91 5.88 -11.22
N GLU A 215 15.06 4.59 -11.40
CA GLU A 215 15.82 4.02 -12.53
C GLU A 215 15.24 4.41 -13.89
N GLU A 216 13.93 4.48 -14.02
CA GLU A 216 13.29 4.86 -15.27
C GLU A 216 13.57 6.32 -15.64
N VAL A 217 13.61 7.20 -14.65
CA VAL A 217 13.97 8.61 -14.82
C VAL A 217 15.41 8.77 -15.34
N LEU A 218 16.33 7.90 -14.91
CA LEU A 218 17.73 7.94 -15.31
C LEU A 218 17.97 7.41 -16.74
N LYS A 219 17.10 6.52 -17.22
CA LYS A 219 17.17 5.99 -18.60
C LYS A 219 16.65 7.00 -19.64
N ASN A 220 15.76 7.90 -19.22
CA ASN A 220 15.08 8.88 -20.09
C ASN A 220 15.77 10.27 -20.10
N LYS A 221 16.88 10.44 -19.39
CA LYS A 221 17.75 11.65 -19.37
C LYS A 221 19.08 11.38 -20.04
#